data_c61ec7e8d869f45a7ac38ec6d7c65fde
#
_entry.id   c61ec7e8d869f45a7ac38ec6d7c65fde
#
_cell.length_a   1.000
_cell.length_b   1.000
_cell.length_c   1.000
_cell.angle_alpha   90.00
_cell.angle_beta   90.00
_cell.angle_gamma   90.00
#
_symmetry.space_group_name_H-M   'P 1'
#
loop_
_entity.id
_entity.type
_entity.pdbx_description
1 polymer ?
#
loop_
_entity_poly.entity_id
_entity_poly.type
_entity_poly.pdbx_seq_one_letter_code
_entity_poly.pdbx_strand_id
1 'polypeptide(L)'
;LIMENIDLERWYRPKIDKTEFRKLCKKSDWQGFKHMIIFFLSLLISGYLAFVTWGSWWCILFLIIYGNIYCSVDAIWHETGHKTAFKSKFWNEFFYQIASYMNNFEPVRWRWSHFKHHTFTSFTKDPFDFEIAITKPTDVIYFFSLFIPLTNIFYLHKSLQFETLKHALGITTDVMKVCIPEKERDKCSNSARIHVVIWIVTAIVSLNFNSWLPLIYIVLPVFYGNTHRVMCGLTQHTGLHDDIKDHRYSTRTVILNPISSFLYWQMEYHIEHHIFPIVPSYNLPKLHELIKDQLPPPKKGFVDEYKEIIPAILKQAKNPEYKIDVKLT
;
A
#
# COMPACT_ATOMS: atom_id res chain seq x y z
N LEU A 1 12.35 -7.99 29.71
CA LEU A 1 11.97 -9.37 30.16
C LEU A 1 11.06 -10.14 29.19
N ILE A 2 10.46 -9.49 28.19
CA ILE A 2 9.52 -10.16 27.22
C ILE A 2 10.22 -10.65 25.95
N MET A 3 11.46 -10.21 25.68
CA MET A 3 12.19 -10.58 24.46
C MET A 3 13.04 -11.86 24.56
N GLU A 4 13.02 -12.57 25.69
CA GLU A 4 13.91 -13.74 25.93
C GLU A 4 13.57 -15.00 25.11
N ASN A 5 12.45 -15.02 24.34
CA ASN A 5 12.04 -16.19 23.57
C ASN A 5 11.85 -15.92 22.07
N ILE A 6 12.41 -14.83 21.52
CA ILE A 6 12.33 -14.57 20.08
C ILE A 6 13.48 -15.30 19.37
N ASP A 7 13.13 -16.27 18.53
CA ASP A 7 14.09 -16.91 17.62
C ASP A 7 14.49 -15.89 16.53
N LEU A 8 15.63 -15.22 16.71
CA LEU A 8 16.15 -14.23 15.76
C LEU A 8 16.67 -14.86 14.46
N GLU A 9 16.76 -16.19 14.37
CA GLU A 9 17.23 -16.88 13.17
C GLU A 9 16.09 -17.19 12.18
N ARG A 10 14.87 -17.39 12.69
CA ARG A 10 13.72 -17.79 11.86
C ARG A 10 12.52 -16.87 12.08
N TRP A 11 11.76 -16.63 11.01
CA TRP A 11 10.49 -15.92 11.09
C TRP A 11 9.48 -16.72 11.95
N TYR A 12 8.81 -16.03 12.88
CA TYR A 12 7.73 -16.62 13.67
C TYR A 12 6.61 -17.15 12.77
N ARG A 13 6.09 -18.33 13.12
CA ARG A 13 4.93 -18.92 12.46
C ARG A 13 3.95 -19.47 13.49
N PRO A 14 2.68 -19.04 13.47
CA PRO A 14 1.66 -19.56 14.37
C PRO A 14 1.33 -21.02 14.05
N LYS A 15 0.85 -21.73 15.06
CA LYS A 15 0.29 -23.08 14.87
C LYS A 15 -1.08 -22.94 14.21
N ILE A 16 -1.32 -23.69 13.14
CA ILE A 16 -2.58 -23.70 12.40
C ILE A 16 -2.87 -25.10 11.87
N ASP A 17 -4.15 -25.50 11.88
CA ASP A 17 -4.56 -26.76 11.25
C ASP A 17 -4.28 -26.71 9.74
N LYS A 18 -3.56 -27.72 9.25
CA LYS A 18 -3.12 -27.77 7.85
C LYS A 18 -4.28 -27.91 6.86
N THR A 19 -5.39 -28.55 7.27
CA THR A 19 -6.55 -28.76 6.40
C THR A 19 -7.32 -27.47 6.24
N GLU A 20 -7.57 -26.74 7.33
CA GLU A 20 -8.22 -25.42 7.30
C GLU A 20 -7.35 -24.40 6.56
N PHE A 21 -6.04 -24.38 6.82
CA PHE A 21 -5.12 -23.51 6.09
C PHE A 21 -5.15 -23.71 4.57
N ARG A 22 -5.14 -24.98 4.12
CA ARG A 22 -5.24 -25.29 2.67
C ARG A 22 -6.54 -24.80 2.04
N LYS A 23 -7.65 -24.78 2.80
CA LYS A 23 -8.93 -24.22 2.32
C LYS A 23 -8.81 -22.71 2.12
N LEU A 24 -8.15 -22.00 3.05
CA LEU A 24 -7.95 -20.56 2.97
C LEU A 24 -7.03 -20.15 1.82
N CYS A 25 -6.06 -20.99 1.42
CA CYS A 25 -5.18 -20.71 0.28
C CYS A 25 -5.87 -20.83 -1.09
N LYS A 26 -7.13 -21.29 -1.15
CA LYS A 26 -7.84 -21.45 -2.43
C LYS A 26 -8.20 -20.09 -3.03
N LYS A 27 -7.73 -19.87 -4.26
CA LYS A 27 -8.01 -18.64 -5.03
C LYS A 27 -9.31 -18.79 -5.84
N SER A 28 -9.98 -17.66 -6.06
CA SER A 28 -11.25 -17.59 -6.79
C SER A 28 -11.27 -16.39 -7.75
N ASP A 29 -11.50 -16.64 -9.04
CA ASP A 29 -11.70 -15.56 -10.00
C ASP A 29 -12.96 -14.74 -9.68
N TRP A 30 -14.02 -15.41 -9.20
CA TRP A 30 -15.27 -14.76 -8.83
C TRP A 30 -15.09 -13.73 -7.70
N GLN A 31 -14.35 -14.06 -6.64
CA GLN A 31 -14.09 -13.12 -5.54
C GLN A 31 -13.28 -11.91 -6.03
N GLY A 32 -12.27 -12.14 -6.88
CA GLY A 32 -11.52 -11.06 -7.51
C GLY A 32 -12.42 -10.16 -8.36
N PHE A 33 -13.20 -10.73 -9.29
CA PHE A 33 -14.11 -9.95 -10.13
C PHE A 33 -15.19 -9.21 -9.35
N LYS A 34 -15.78 -9.82 -8.34
CA LYS A 34 -16.76 -9.16 -7.48
C LYS A 34 -16.18 -7.88 -6.88
N HIS A 35 -14.95 -7.94 -6.35
CA HIS A 35 -14.28 -6.75 -5.82
C HIS A 35 -14.01 -5.71 -6.91
N MET A 36 -13.43 -6.11 -8.04
CA MET A 36 -13.13 -5.22 -9.16
C MET A 36 -14.36 -4.50 -9.71
N ILE A 37 -15.47 -5.23 -9.91
CA ILE A 37 -16.72 -4.65 -10.42
C ILE A 37 -17.21 -3.57 -9.48
N ILE A 38 -17.29 -3.84 -8.17
CA ILE A 38 -17.78 -2.87 -7.19
C ILE A 38 -16.82 -1.67 -7.12
N PHE A 39 -15.51 -1.92 -7.11
CA PHE A 39 -14.49 -0.87 -7.07
C PHE A 39 -14.60 0.08 -8.28
N PHE A 40 -14.59 -0.45 -9.50
CA PHE A 40 -14.65 0.37 -10.71
C PHE A 40 -16.00 1.04 -10.91
N LEU A 41 -17.11 0.41 -10.51
CA LEU A 41 -18.42 1.06 -10.49
C LEU A 41 -18.44 2.25 -9.50
N SER A 42 -17.87 2.08 -8.30
CA SER A 42 -17.79 3.17 -7.33
C SER A 42 -16.92 4.33 -7.87
N LEU A 43 -15.83 4.00 -8.55
CA LEU A 43 -14.98 4.98 -9.20
C LEU A 43 -15.72 5.73 -10.32
N LEU A 44 -16.41 5.01 -11.20
CA LEU A 44 -17.21 5.60 -12.29
C LEU A 44 -18.34 6.48 -11.78
N ILE A 45 -19.08 6.02 -10.76
CA ILE A 45 -20.19 6.78 -10.17
C ILE A 45 -19.66 8.07 -9.54
N SER A 46 -18.61 8.00 -8.71
CA SER A 46 -18.03 9.19 -8.06
C SER A 46 -17.45 10.17 -9.09
N GLY A 47 -16.79 9.66 -10.12
CA GLY A 47 -16.26 10.46 -11.22
C GLY A 47 -17.39 11.14 -12.04
N TYR A 48 -18.47 10.41 -12.34
CA TYR A 48 -19.64 10.99 -13.00
C TYR A 48 -20.31 12.07 -12.17
N LEU A 49 -20.47 11.85 -10.87
CA LEU A 49 -21.04 12.85 -9.96
C LEU A 49 -20.16 14.11 -9.91
N ALA A 50 -18.85 13.97 -9.87
CA ALA A 50 -17.92 15.10 -9.95
C ALA A 50 -18.07 15.86 -11.27
N PHE A 51 -18.26 15.16 -12.39
CA PHE A 51 -18.45 15.77 -13.70
C PHE A 51 -19.76 16.55 -13.81
N VAL A 52 -20.90 15.96 -13.41
CA VAL A 52 -22.21 16.63 -13.54
C VAL A 52 -22.42 17.77 -12.54
N THR A 53 -21.62 17.80 -11.48
CA THR A 53 -21.64 18.89 -10.48
C THR A 53 -20.54 19.92 -10.71
N TRP A 54 -19.86 19.88 -11.88
CA TRP A 54 -18.77 20.78 -12.21
C TRP A 54 -19.14 22.25 -12.02
N GLY A 55 -18.27 23.02 -11.39
CA GLY A 55 -18.50 24.43 -11.05
C GLY A 55 -19.25 24.67 -9.73
N SER A 56 -19.65 23.61 -9.02
CA SER A 56 -20.27 23.70 -7.70
C SER A 56 -19.35 23.16 -6.59
N TRP A 57 -19.66 23.46 -5.32
CA TRP A 57 -18.96 22.88 -4.16
C TRP A 57 -19.09 21.34 -4.09
N TRP A 58 -20.16 20.78 -4.63
CA TRP A 58 -20.35 19.33 -4.71
C TRP A 58 -19.31 18.66 -5.58
N CYS A 59 -18.84 19.34 -6.62
CA CYS A 59 -17.73 18.83 -7.44
C CYS A 59 -16.47 18.55 -6.61
N ILE A 60 -16.11 19.46 -5.69
CA ILE A 60 -14.94 19.27 -4.82
C ILE A 60 -15.12 18.03 -3.94
N LEU A 61 -16.30 17.87 -3.33
CA LEU A 61 -16.62 16.70 -2.53
C LEU A 61 -16.49 15.40 -3.34
N PHE A 62 -17.12 15.36 -4.53
CA PHE A 62 -17.07 14.16 -5.36
C PHE A 62 -15.68 13.88 -5.95
N LEU A 63 -14.88 14.91 -6.23
CA LEU A 63 -13.46 14.72 -6.61
C LEU A 63 -12.65 14.14 -5.46
N ILE A 64 -12.85 14.60 -4.22
CA ILE A 64 -12.17 14.01 -3.04
C ILE A 64 -12.58 12.54 -2.88
N ILE A 65 -13.87 12.21 -3.02
CA ILE A 65 -14.36 10.82 -2.96
C ILE A 65 -13.74 10.00 -4.10
N TYR A 66 -13.79 10.50 -5.34
CA TYR A 66 -13.20 9.86 -6.50
C TYR A 66 -11.70 9.59 -6.30
N GLY A 67 -10.96 10.60 -5.87
CA GLY A 67 -9.51 10.48 -5.66
C GLY A 67 -9.15 9.47 -4.57
N ASN A 68 -9.91 9.42 -3.46
CA ASN A 68 -9.68 8.44 -2.40
C ASN A 68 -10.00 7.00 -2.89
N ILE A 69 -11.07 6.80 -3.66
CA ILE A 69 -11.35 5.51 -4.29
C ILE A 69 -10.25 5.17 -5.29
N TYR A 70 -9.84 6.12 -6.14
CA TYR A 70 -8.77 5.94 -7.11
C TYR A 70 -7.46 5.48 -6.45
N CYS A 71 -7.04 6.14 -5.39
CA CYS A 71 -5.80 5.81 -4.68
C CYS A 71 -5.90 4.51 -3.88
N SER A 72 -7.10 4.06 -3.52
CA SER A 72 -7.30 2.76 -2.84
C SER A 72 -7.05 1.56 -3.78
N VAL A 73 -6.77 1.79 -5.06
CA VAL A 73 -6.22 0.79 -5.98
C VAL A 73 -4.88 0.21 -5.50
N ASP A 74 -4.26 0.81 -4.51
CA ASP A 74 -3.09 0.31 -3.77
C ASP A 74 -3.30 -1.13 -3.27
N ALA A 75 -4.45 -1.42 -2.67
CA ALA A 75 -4.79 -2.76 -2.22
C ALA A 75 -4.96 -3.74 -3.40
N ILE A 76 -5.49 -3.27 -4.54
CA ILE A 76 -5.59 -4.07 -5.77
C ILE A 76 -4.20 -4.39 -6.31
N TRP A 77 -3.33 -3.38 -6.39
CA TRP A 77 -1.93 -3.55 -6.79
C TRP A 77 -1.24 -4.60 -5.91
N HIS A 78 -1.37 -4.45 -4.59
CA HIS A 78 -0.76 -5.32 -3.60
C HIS A 78 -1.18 -6.79 -3.77
N GLU A 79 -2.49 -7.05 -3.76
CA GLU A 79 -3.06 -8.40 -3.82
C GLU A 79 -2.81 -9.07 -5.18
N THR A 80 -2.91 -8.31 -6.28
CA THR A 80 -2.61 -8.83 -7.63
C THR A 80 -1.10 -9.05 -7.83
N GLY A 81 -0.26 -8.25 -7.17
CA GLY A 81 1.19 -8.41 -7.12
C GLY A 81 1.60 -9.76 -6.51
N HIS A 82 0.94 -10.19 -5.43
CA HIS A 82 1.07 -11.52 -4.82
C HIS A 82 0.46 -12.64 -5.67
N LYS A 83 -0.30 -12.31 -6.73
CA LYS A 83 -1.03 -13.27 -7.56
C LYS A 83 -2.06 -14.09 -6.78
N THR A 84 -2.70 -13.48 -5.80
CA THR A 84 -3.68 -14.10 -4.88
C THR A 84 -5.10 -13.63 -5.14
N ALA A 85 -5.30 -12.46 -5.74
CA ALA A 85 -6.60 -11.91 -6.09
C ALA A 85 -7.47 -12.84 -6.97
N PHE A 86 -6.83 -13.47 -7.94
CA PHE A 86 -7.48 -14.35 -8.91
C PHE A 86 -6.79 -15.72 -8.97
N LYS A 87 -7.55 -16.75 -9.35
CA LYS A 87 -7.00 -18.06 -9.74
C LYS A 87 -6.19 -17.93 -11.04
N SER A 88 -6.71 -17.14 -12.00
CA SER A 88 -6.07 -16.87 -13.29
C SER A 88 -4.83 -15.99 -13.12
N LYS A 89 -3.70 -16.43 -13.71
CA LYS A 89 -2.47 -15.64 -13.77
C LYS A 89 -2.64 -14.39 -14.64
N PHE A 90 -3.42 -14.50 -15.73
CA PHE A 90 -3.69 -13.39 -16.64
C PHE A 90 -4.40 -12.24 -15.94
N TRP A 91 -5.47 -12.51 -15.18
CA TRP A 91 -6.23 -11.47 -14.49
C TRP A 91 -5.43 -10.81 -13.36
N ASN A 92 -4.61 -11.56 -12.64
CA ASN A 92 -3.68 -10.96 -11.67
C ASN A 92 -2.72 -9.98 -12.36
N GLU A 93 -2.12 -10.36 -13.49
CA GLU A 93 -1.16 -9.48 -14.18
C GLU A 93 -1.86 -8.28 -14.84
N PHE A 94 -3.02 -8.48 -15.46
CA PHE A 94 -3.79 -7.41 -16.10
C PHE A 94 -4.16 -6.31 -15.10
N PHE A 95 -4.76 -6.67 -13.97
CA PHE A 95 -5.13 -5.68 -12.93
C PHE A 95 -3.92 -5.13 -12.19
N TYR A 96 -2.85 -5.90 -12.06
CA TYR A 96 -1.59 -5.41 -11.50
C TYR A 96 -1.01 -4.24 -12.31
N GLN A 97 -1.00 -4.33 -13.63
CA GLN A 97 -0.50 -3.26 -14.50
C GLN A 97 -1.38 -2.00 -14.40
N ILE A 98 -2.70 -2.15 -14.40
CA ILE A 98 -3.64 -1.02 -14.25
C ILE A 98 -3.43 -0.35 -12.88
N ALA A 99 -3.41 -1.12 -11.81
CA ALA A 99 -3.25 -0.63 -10.46
C ALA A 99 -1.87 0.02 -10.24
N SER A 100 -0.82 -0.54 -10.83
CA SER A 100 0.52 0.03 -10.82
C SER A 100 0.55 1.43 -11.43
N TYR A 101 -0.09 1.59 -12.58
CA TYR A 101 -0.19 2.89 -13.23
C TYR A 101 -0.99 3.89 -12.36
N MET A 102 -2.16 3.51 -11.87
CA MET A 102 -3.02 4.39 -11.08
C MET A 102 -2.32 4.89 -9.80
N ASN A 103 -1.50 4.07 -9.15
CA ASN A 103 -0.72 4.47 -7.97
C ASN A 103 0.64 5.10 -8.28
N ASN A 104 1.04 5.15 -9.55
CA ASN A 104 2.41 5.47 -9.95
C ASN A 104 3.46 4.51 -9.32
N PHE A 105 3.07 3.28 -9.08
CA PHE A 105 3.95 2.22 -8.65
C PHE A 105 4.52 1.52 -9.90
N GLU A 106 5.76 1.86 -10.27
CA GLU A 106 6.42 1.23 -11.41
C GLU A 106 6.45 -0.30 -11.18
N PRO A 107 5.80 -1.13 -12.06
CA PRO A 107 5.46 -2.51 -11.74
C PRO A 107 6.67 -3.43 -11.54
N VAL A 108 7.81 -3.16 -12.20
CA VAL A 108 9.02 -3.98 -12.01
C VAL A 108 9.71 -3.62 -10.71
N ARG A 109 9.90 -2.32 -10.44
CA ARG A 109 10.51 -1.82 -9.21
C ARG A 109 9.75 -2.34 -7.98
N TRP A 110 8.42 -2.16 -7.97
CA TRP A 110 7.61 -2.49 -6.81
C TRP A 110 7.43 -4.00 -6.60
N ARG A 111 7.42 -4.79 -7.64
CA ARG A 111 7.40 -6.26 -7.51
C ARG A 111 8.65 -6.78 -6.79
N TRP A 112 9.82 -6.25 -7.13
CA TRP A 112 11.07 -6.64 -6.51
C TRP A 112 11.23 -6.08 -5.09
N SER A 113 10.89 -4.80 -4.87
CA SER A 113 11.00 -4.22 -3.53
C SER A 113 9.99 -4.84 -2.57
N HIS A 114 8.77 -5.11 -3.03
CA HIS A 114 7.72 -5.73 -2.21
C HIS A 114 8.05 -7.19 -1.84
N PHE A 115 8.59 -7.96 -2.77
CA PHE A 115 9.12 -9.28 -2.45
C PHE A 115 10.21 -9.21 -1.37
N LYS A 116 11.11 -8.22 -1.47
CA LYS A 116 12.17 -8.00 -0.49
C LYS A 116 11.59 -7.54 0.84
N HIS A 117 10.57 -6.68 0.84
CA HIS A 117 9.84 -6.25 2.02
C HIS A 117 9.25 -7.42 2.81
N HIS A 118 8.59 -8.37 2.17
CA HIS A 118 8.09 -9.59 2.83
C HIS A 118 9.21 -10.48 3.37
N THR A 119 10.40 -10.43 2.78
CA THR A 119 11.55 -11.24 3.22
C THR A 119 12.29 -10.58 4.38
N PHE A 120 12.32 -9.25 4.41
CA PHE A 120 13.10 -8.45 5.35
C PHE A 120 12.29 -7.27 5.91
N THR A 121 11.05 -7.54 6.30
CA THR A 121 10.12 -6.53 6.80
C THR A 121 10.74 -5.70 7.92
N SER A 122 10.71 -4.38 7.78
CA SER A 122 11.22 -3.41 8.75
C SER A 122 12.73 -3.49 9.02
N PHE A 123 13.52 -4.10 8.13
CA PHE A 123 14.98 -4.07 8.27
C PHE A 123 15.55 -2.70 7.90
N THR A 124 16.29 -2.09 8.82
CA THR A 124 16.86 -0.73 8.68
C THR A 124 18.30 -0.74 8.19
N LYS A 125 18.94 -1.91 8.15
CA LYS A 125 20.31 -2.15 7.66
C LYS A 125 20.27 -3.05 6.44
N ASP A 126 21.43 -3.44 5.91
CA ASP A 126 21.50 -4.40 4.82
C ASP A 126 21.07 -5.81 5.29
N PRO A 127 20.04 -6.37 4.65
CA PRO A 127 19.26 -5.91 3.50
C PRO A 127 18.17 -4.87 3.87
N PHE A 128 18.33 -3.63 3.43
CA PHE A 128 17.41 -2.52 3.75
C PHE A 128 16.04 -2.70 3.12
N ASP A 129 14.98 -2.42 3.91
CA ASP A 129 13.60 -2.42 3.43
C ASP A 129 13.18 -1.04 2.91
N PHE A 130 13.06 -0.91 1.58
CA PHE A 130 12.71 0.35 0.92
C PHE A 130 11.24 0.73 0.99
N GLU A 131 10.35 -0.15 1.47
CA GLU A 131 8.91 0.15 1.56
C GLU A 131 8.52 0.82 2.88
N ILE A 132 9.35 0.72 3.91
CA ILE A 132 9.08 1.26 5.23
C ILE A 132 9.74 2.62 5.52
N ALA A 133 10.08 3.37 4.49
CA ALA A 133 10.73 4.69 4.65
C ALA A 133 9.99 5.67 5.59
N ILE A 134 8.72 5.43 5.85
CA ILE A 134 7.87 6.23 6.75
C ILE A 134 7.74 5.59 8.15
N THR A 135 8.32 4.43 8.38
CA THR A 135 8.19 3.70 9.67
C THR A 135 8.77 4.50 10.84
N LYS A 136 9.82 5.29 10.60
CA LYS A 136 10.42 6.21 11.57
C LYS A 136 10.44 7.64 11.02
N PRO A 137 9.31 8.32 10.92
CA PRO A 137 9.24 9.67 10.35
C PRO A 137 9.88 10.66 11.32
N THR A 138 11.12 11.02 11.06
CA THR A 138 11.82 12.10 11.77
C THR A 138 11.36 13.47 11.29
N ASP A 139 10.82 13.56 10.08
CA ASP A 139 10.23 14.77 9.50
C ASP A 139 8.72 14.79 9.78
N VAL A 140 8.35 15.35 10.92
CA VAL A 140 6.96 15.44 11.40
C VAL A 140 6.08 16.27 10.46
N ILE A 141 6.63 17.32 9.83
CA ILE A 141 5.88 18.18 8.91
C ILE A 141 5.55 17.38 7.64
N TYR A 142 6.54 16.68 7.08
CA TYR A 142 6.31 15.80 5.95
C TYR A 142 5.29 14.71 6.27
N PHE A 143 5.39 14.08 7.44
CA PHE A 143 4.43 13.07 7.88
C PHE A 143 2.99 13.60 7.87
N PHE A 144 2.73 14.73 8.54
CA PHE A 144 1.37 15.29 8.56
C PHE A 144 0.91 15.81 7.20
N SER A 145 1.82 16.28 6.34
CA SER A 145 1.47 16.70 4.99
C SER A 145 0.90 15.57 4.12
N LEU A 146 1.24 14.31 4.40
CA LEU A 146 0.73 13.16 3.64
C LEU A 146 -0.80 12.99 3.73
N PHE A 147 -1.42 13.48 4.81
CA PHE A 147 -2.87 13.40 5.01
C PHE A 147 -3.66 14.53 4.35
N ILE A 148 -2.99 15.62 3.98
CA ILE A 148 -3.66 16.83 3.46
C ILE A 148 -3.59 16.80 1.93
N PRO A 149 -4.75 16.85 1.23
CA PRO A 149 -4.76 16.90 -0.22
C PRO A 149 -3.85 17.99 -0.80
N LEU A 150 -3.17 17.68 -1.88
CA LEU A 150 -2.26 18.56 -2.64
C LEU A 150 -0.93 18.92 -1.96
N THR A 151 -0.76 18.71 -0.66
CA THR A 151 0.49 19.11 0.03
C THR A 151 1.70 18.28 -0.37
N ASN A 152 1.51 17.07 -0.87
CA ASN A 152 2.58 16.24 -1.43
C ASN A 152 3.27 16.89 -2.63
N ILE A 153 2.67 17.90 -3.28
CA ILE A 153 3.29 18.70 -4.36
C ILE A 153 4.56 19.41 -3.85
N PHE A 154 4.58 19.86 -2.60
CA PHE A 154 5.77 20.52 -2.01
C PHE A 154 6.93 19.54 -1.77
N TYR A 155 6.65 18.23 -1.81
CA TYR A 155 7.61 17.16 -1.59
C TYR A 155 7.81 16.28 -2.84
N LEU A 156 7.65 16.84 -4.04
CA LEU A 156 7.80 16.12 -5.31
C LEU A 156 9.13 15.34 -5.41
N HIS A 157 10.22 15.90 -4.87
CA HIS A 157 11.52 15.23 -4.86
C HIS A 157 11.56 13.92 -4.05
N LYS A 158 10.61 13.72 -3.12
CA LYS A 158 10.38 12.47 -2.36
C LYS A 158 9.28 11.60 -2.98
N SER A 159 8.66 12.05 -4.08
CA SER A 159 7.50 11.38 -4.66
C SER A 159 7.87 10.19 -5.54
N LEU A 160 6.92 9.28 -5.67
CA LEU A 160 7.02 8.14 -6.59
C LEU A 160 7.10 8.58 -8.05
N GLN A 161 6.45 9.70 -8.39
CA GLN A 161 6.52 10.30 -9.72
C GLN A 161 7.94 10.72 -10.08
N PHE A 162 8.65 11.32 -9.12
CA PHE A 162 10.04 11.73 -9.32
C PHE A 162 10.99 10.53 -9.41
N GLU A 163 10.75 9.47 -8.63
CA GLU A 163 11.49 8.21 -8.75
C GLU A 163 11.24 7.57 -10.13
N THR A 164 9.97 7.49 -10.57
CA THR A 164 9.60 6.96 -11.88
C THR A 164 10.24 7.75 -13.01
N LEU A 165 10.31 9.09 -12.91
CA LEU A 165 11.00 9.93 -13.89
C LEU A 165 12.50 9.62 -13.95
N LYS A 166 13.17 9.45 -12.81
CA LYS A 166 14.58 9.04 -12.78
C LYS A 166 14.80 7.69 -13.49
N HIS A 167 13.96 6.69 -13.20
CA HIS A 167 14.03 5.39 -13.84
C HIS A 167 13.78 5.48 -15.35
N ALA A 168 12.84 6.29 -15.80
CA ALA A 168 12.55 6.51 -17.23
C ALA A 168 13.76 7.13 -17.96
N LEU A 169 14.50 8.01 -17.29
CA LEU A 169 15.75 8.61 -17.79
C LEU A 169 16.96 7.65 -17.72
N GLY A 170 16.77 6.43 -17.23
CA GLY A 170 17.84 5.44 -17.10
C GLY A 170 18.75 5.64 -15.87
N ILE A 171 18.32 6.48 -14.91
CA ILE A 171 19.08 6.71 -13.68
C ILE A 171 18.86 5.55 -12.73
N THR A 172 19.93 4.84 -12.37
CA THR A 172 19.89 3.74 -11.41
C THR A 172 19.85 4.31 -9.99
N THR A 173 18.71 4.20 -9.34
CA THR A 173 18.50 4.60 -7.94
C THR A 173 18.97 3.53 -6.96
N ASP A 174 19.07 3.85 -5.66
CA ASP A 174 19.51 2.87 -4.67
C ASP A 174 18.51 1.71 -4.52
N VAL A 175 17.22 1.95 -4.64
CA VAL A 175 16.23 0.87 -4.67
C VAL A 175 16.43 -0.06 -5.87
N MET A 176 16.79 0.47 -7.04
CA MET A 176 17.12 -0.39 -8.19
C MET A 176 18.38 -1.23 -7.93
N LYS A 177 19.43 -0.64 -7.34
CA LYS A 177 20.67 -1.36 -7.04
C LYS A 177 20.45 -2.50 -6.06
N VAL A 178 19.67 -2.23 -5.00
CA VAL A 178 19.49 -3.16 -3.88
C VAL A 178 18.39 -4.19 -4.13
N CYS A 179 17.27 -3.79 -4.74
CA CYS A 179 16.12 -4.67 -4.90
C CYS A 179 16.05 -5.37 -6.26
N ILE A 180 16.51 -4.72 -7.34
CA ILE A 180 16.30 -5.22 -8.71
C ILE A 180 17.56 -5.90 -9.24
N PRO A 181 17.50 -7.20 -9.63
CA PRO A 181 18.59 -7.85 -10.30
C PRO A 181 19.04 -7.06 -11.54
N GLU A 182 20.33 -7.01 -11.80
CA GLU A 182 20.90 -6.20 -12.89
C GLU A 182 20.23 -6.45 -14.24
N LYS A 183 20.00 -7.71 -14.58
CA LYS A 183 19.31 -8.14 -15.81
C LYS A 183 17.84 -7.66 -15.95
N GLU A 184 17.22 -7.20 -14.85
CA GLU A 184 15.83 -6.72 -14.83
C GLU A 184 15.74 -5.18 -14.81
N ARG A 185 16.87 -4.47 -14.63
CA ARG A 185 16.89 -3.00 -14.50
C ARG A 185 16.42 -2.28 -15.77
N ASP A 186 16.76 -2.81 -16.95
CA ASP A 186 16.26 -2.26 -18.22
C ASP A 186 14.74 -2.40 -18.34
N LYS A 187 14.16 -3.49 -17.83
CA LYS A 187 12.70 -3.65 -17.80
C LYS A 187 12.05 -2.62 -16.89
N CYS A 188 12.67 -2.32 -15.73
CA CYS A 188 12.21 -1.26 -14.84
C CYS A 188 12.23 0.11 -15.55
N SER A 189 13.34 0.47 -16.21
CA SER A 189 13.44 1.73 -16.95
C SER A 189 12.40 1.81 -18.09
N ASN A 190 12.18 0.72 -18.82
CA ASN A 190 11.19 0.68 -19.92
C ASN A 190 9.76 0.80 -19.38
N SER A 191 9.44 0.16 -18.27
CA SER A 191 8.14 0.26 -17.61
C SER A 191 7.90 1.69 -17.07
N ALA A 192 8.92 2.33 -16.50
CA ALA A 192 8.85 3.73 -16.09
C ALA A 192 8.60 4.68 -17.27
N ARG A 193 9.22 4.43 -18.43
CA ARG A 193 8.97 5.18 -19.68
C ARG A 193 7.52 5.09 -20.12
N ILE A 194 6.88 3.93 -19.97
CA ILE A 194 5.44 3.77 -20.29
C ILE A 194 4.61 4.70 -19.40
N HIS A 195 4.87 4.77 -18.11
CA HIS A 195 4.18 5.69 -17.20
C HIS A 195 4.34 7.15 -17.64
N VAL A 196 5.57 7.57 -17.96
CA VAL A 196 5.87 8.93 -18.42
C VAL A 196 5.16 9.23 -19.76
N VAL A 197 5.15 8.28 -20.70
CA VAL A 197 4.42 8.42 -21.96
C VAL A 197 2.94 8.63 -21.73
N ILE A 198 2.31 7.88 -20.83
CA ILE A 198 0.89 8.06 -20.49
C ILE A 198 0.64 9.46 -19.89
N TRP A 199 1.51 9.96 -19.02
CA TRP A 199 1.39 11.34 -18.49
C TRP A 199 1.47 12.38 -19.60
N ILE A 200 2.44 12.25 -20.51
CA ILE A 200 2.62 13.17 -21.65
C ILE A 200 1.40 13.11 -22.59
N VAL A 201 0.94 11.91 -22.95
CA VAL A 201 -0.25 11.73 -23.79
C VAL A 201 -1.48 12.36 -23.14
N THR A 202 -1.68 12.14 -21.85
CA THR A 202 -2.80 12.74 -21.11
C THR A 202 -2.72 14.27 -21.12
N ALA A 203 -1.53 14.85 -20.97
CA ALA A 203 -1.32 16.30 -21.07
C ALA A 203 -1.61 16.82 -22.47
N ILE A 204 -1.15 16.13 -23.53
CA ILE A 204 -1.44 16.50 -24.92
C ILE A 204 -2.94 16.44 -25.20
N VAL A 205 -3.64 15.39 -24.73
CA VAL A 205 -5.09 15.29 -24.85
C VAL A 205 -5.79 16.46 -24.17
N SER A 206 -5.37 16.80 -22.94
CA SER A 206 -5.90 17.95 -22.20
C SER A 206 -5.73 19.26 -22.98
N LEU A 207 -4.57 19.49 -23.58
CA LEU A 207 -4.30 20.67 -24.39
C LEU A 207 -5.15 20.71 -25.67
N ASN A 208 -5.23 19.60 -26.41
CA ASN A 208 -5.99 19.53 -27.65
C ASN A 208 -7.49 19.73 -27.46
N PHE A 209 -8.05 19.26 -26.36
CA PHE A 209 -9.46 19.45 -26.01
C PHE A 209 -9.70 20.74 -25.19
N ASN A 210 -8.67 21.51 -24.92
CA ASN A 210 -8.72 22.68 -24.03
C ASN A 210 -9.47 22.37 -22.73
N SER A 211 -9.16 21.23 -22.13
CA SER A 211 -9.86 20.71 -20.95
C SER A 211 -8.91 20.10 -19.94
N TRP A 212 -9.06 20.46 -18.66
CA TRP A 212 -8.30 19.88 -17.56
C TRP A 212 -8.81 18.48 -17.14
N LEU A 213 -9.96 18.06 -17.61
CA LEU A 213 -10.60 16.79 -17.18
C LEU A 213 -9.71 15.57 -17.34
N PRO A 214 -9.00 15.33 -18.48
CA PRO A 214 -8.12 14.17 -18.59
C PRO A 214 -7.03 14.15 -17.50
N LEU A 215 -6.42 15.29 -17.19
CA LEU A 215 -5.42 15.38 -16.11
C LEU A 215 -6.05 15.14 -14.75
N ILE A 216 -7.20 15.76 -14.46
CA ILE A 216 -7.89 15.66 -13.17
C ILE A 216 -8.30 14.21 -12.87
N TYR A 217 -8.76 13.45 -13.87
CA TYR A 217 -9.24 12.09 -13.67
C TYR A 217 -8.16 11.01 -13.81
N ILE A 218 -7.08 11.26 -14.53
CA ILE A 218 -6.11 10.20 -14.84
C ILE A 218 -4.78 10.38 -14.09
N VAL A 219 -4.24 11.62 -14.03
CA VAL A 219 -2.89 11.88 -13.51
C VAL A 219 -2.91 12.45 -12.09
N LEU A 220 -3.84 13.38 -11.83
CA LEU A 220 -3.85 14.16 -10.59
C LEU A 220 -4.52 13.49 -9.37
N PRO A 221 -5.28 12.38 -9.47
CA PRO A 221 -5.91 11.78 -8.30
C PRO A 221 -4.93 11.45 -7.18
N VAL A 222 -3.71 11.03 -7.49
CA VAL A 222 -2.65 10.72 -6.51
C VAL A 222 -2.19 11.94 -5.69
N PHE A 223 -2.52 13.15 -6.12
CA PHE A 223 -2.19 14.39 -5.40
C PHE A 223 -3.34 14.88 -4.50
N TYR A 224 -4.59 14.63 -4.88
CA TYR A 224 -5.74 15.14 -4.11
C TYR A 224 -6.54 14.03 -3.39
N GLY A 225 -6.34 12.75 -3.72
CA GLY A 225 -7.13 11.63 -3.19
C GLY A 225 -6.37 10.66 -2.30
N ASN A 226 -5.19 11.01 -1.81
CA ASN A 226 -4.28 10.05 -1.18
C ASN A 226 -4.56 9.78 0.32
N THR A 227 -5.48 10.51 0.95
CA THR A 227 -5.67 10.49 2.40
C THR A 227 -6.01 9.10 2.94
N HIS A 228 -7.01 8.41 2.38
CA HIS A 228 -7.41 7.08 2.85
C HIS A 228 -6.29 6.06 2.69
N ARG A 229 -5.59 6.04 1.53
CA ARG A 229 -4.45 5.16 1.29
C ARG A 229 -3.34 5.38 2.33
N VAL A 230 -3.00 6.65 2.61
CA VAL A 230 -1.99 6.99 3.63
C VAL A 230 -2.44 6.53 5.01
N MET A 231 -3.70 6.78 5.36
CA MET A 231 -4.24 6.31 6.64
C MET A 231 -4.10 4.79 6.80
N CYS A 232 -4.45 4.02 5.77
CA CYS A 232 -4.29 2.57 5.80
C CYS A 232 -2.81 2.15 5.85
N GLY A 233 -1.97 2.68 4.95
CA GLY A 233 -0.58 2.27 4.85
C GLY A 233 0.23 2.53 6.12
N LEU A 234 -0.02 3.65 6.80
CA LEU A 234 0.68 3.98 8.03
C LEU A 234 0.28 3.09 9.23
N THR A 235 -0.88 2.44 9.19
CA THR A 235 -1.23 1.47 10.24
C THR A 235 -0.35 0.22 10.19
N GLN A 236 0.25 -0.11 9.06
CA GLN A 236 0.95 -1.38 8.86
C GLN A 236 2.15 -1.57 9.79
N HIS A 237 3.09 -0.63 9.80
CA HIS A 237 4.40 -0.79 10.46
C HIS A 237 4.82 0.39 11.34
N THR A 238 4.14 1.55 11.24
CA THR A 238 4.61 2.80 11.83
C THR A 238 4.76 2.72 13.35
N GLY A 239 5.95 3.08 13.86
CA GLY A 239 6.25 3.14 15.28
C GLY A 239 6.54 1.80 15.94
N LEU A 240 6.45 0.68 15.19
CA LEU A 240 6.72 -0.67 15.68
C LEU A 240 8.22 -1.02 15.67
N HIS A 241 8.53 -2.24 16.04
CA HIS A 241 9.90 -2.76 16.06
C HIS A 241 10.47 -2.95 14.66
N ASP A 242 11.76 -2.77 14.52
CA ASP A 242 12.56 -3.01 13.33
C ASP A 242 13.63 -4.08 13.60
N ASP A 243 14.28 -4.53 12.51
CA ASP A 243 15.38 -5.51 12.55
C ASP A 243 15.05 -6.81 13.32
N ILE A 244 13.77 -7.24 13.28
CA ILE A 244 13.27 -8.42 14.00
C ILE A 244 12.53 -9.38 13.07
N LYS A 245 12.76 -10.69 13.21
CA LYS A 245 12.08 -11.73 12.43
C LYS A 245 10.79 -12.24 13.09
N ASP A 246 9.97 -11.32 13.54
CA ASP A 246 8.65 -11.62 14.10
C ASP A 246 7.65 -10.54 13.73
N HIS A 247 6.76 -10.85 12.80
CA HIS A 247 5.74 -9.91 12.32
C HIS A 247 4.78 -9.44 13.40
N ARG A 248 4.67 -10.15 14.52
CA ARG A 248 3.82 -9.73 15.65
C ARG A 248 4.31 -8.44 16.30
N TYR A 249 5.60 -8.12 16.16
CA TYR A 249 6.22 -6.92 16.72
C TYR A 249 6.47 -5.83 15.67
N SER A 250 6.57 -6.19 14.39
CA SER A 250 6.87 -5.24 13.30
C SER A 250 5.67 -4.87 12.43
N THR A 251 4.50 -5.49 12.69
CA THR A 251 3.30 -5.34 11.84
C THR A 251 2.05 -5.30 12.70
N ARG A 252 0.96 -4.68 12.23
CA ARG A 252 -0.34 -4.59 12.94
C ARG A 252 -1.48 -5.20 12.17
N THR A 253 -2.52 -5.57 12.94
CA THR A 253 -3.87 -5.80 12.45
C THR A 253 -4.81 -4.77 13.07
N VAL A 254 -5.62 -4.10 12.23
CA VAL A 254 -6.57 -3.05 12.63
C VAL A 254 -7.94 -3.39 12.05
N ILE A 255 -8.93 -3.63 12.88
CA ILE A 255 -10.28 -3.93 12.40
C ILE A 255 -10.96 -2.64 11.93
N LEU A 256 -11.12 -2.50 10.63
CA LEU A 256 -11.67 -1.31 9.98
C LEU A 256 -13.21 -1.41 9.80
N ASN A 257 -13.85 -0.27 9.55
CA ASN A 257 -15.25 -0.26 9.12
C ASN A 257 -15.42 -0.89 7.72
N PRO A 258 -16.62 -1.36 7.35
CA PRO A 258 -16.82 -2.11 6.10
C PRO A 258 -16.42 -1.37 4.83
N ILE A 259 -16.55 -0.03 4.77
CA ILE A 259 -16.15 0.76 3.60
C ILE A 259 -14.63 0.81 3.48
N SER A 260 -13.94 1.14 4.56
CA SER A 260 -12.48 1.17 4.58
C SER A 260 -11.87 -0.22 4.36
N SER A 261 -12.45 -1.26 4.97
CA SER A 261 -12.04 -2.65 4.76
C SER A 261 -12.23 -3.09 3.30
N PHE A 262 -13.34 -2.68 2.65
CA PHE A 262 -13.58 -2.92 1.23
C PHE A 262 -12.55 -2.22 0.35
N LEU A 263 -12.32 -0.91 0.57
CA LEU A 263 -11.35 -0.13 -0.20
C LEU A 263 -9.91 -0.61 0.00
N TYR A 264 -9.62 -1.15 1.18
CA TYR A 264 -8.30 -1.70 1.51
C TYR A 264 -8.21 -3.23 1.25
N TRP A 265 -9.27 -3.82 0.73
CA TRP A 265 -9.39 -5.25 0.37
C TRP A 265 -8.94 -6.19 1.47
N GLN A 266 -9.41 -5.97 2.69
CA GLN A 266 -9.05 -6.71 3.91
C GLN A 266 -7.53 -6.74 4.23
N MET A 267 -6.75 -5.81 3.64
CA MET A 267 -5.31 -5.74 3.88
C MET A 267 -4.97 -5.13 5.26
N GLU A 268 -5.97 -4.70 6.01
CA GLU A 268 -5.87 -4.34 7.42
C GLU A 268 -5.50 -5.52 8.34
N TYR A 269 -5.68 -6.76 7.88
CA TYR A 269 -5.16 -7.97 8.53
C TYR A 269 -3.70 -8.19 8.13
N HIS A 270 -2.86 -7.21 8.41
CA HIS A 270 -1.52 -7.13 7.82
C HIS A 270 -0.51 -8.09 8.46
N ILE A 271 -0.67 -8.42 9.77
CA ILE A 271 0.14 -9.46 10.42
C ILE A 271 -0.09 -10.80 9.73
N GLU A 272 -1.35 -11.18 9.53
CA GLU A 272 -1.76 -12.43 8.89
C GLU A 272 -1.24 -12.50 7.46
N HIS A 273 -1.30 -11.38 6.74
CA HIS A 273 -0.79 -11.26 5.39
C HIS A 273 0.74 -11.46 5.32
N HIS A 274 1.50 -10.81 6.20
CA HIS A 274 2.96 -11.01 6.25
C HIS A 274 3.36 -12.42 6.65
N ILE A 275 2.65 -13.06 7.59
CA ILE A 275 2.92 -14.43 8.00
C ILE A 275 2.57 -15.43 6.88
N PHE A 276 1.48 -15.19 6.14
CA PHE A 276 0.95 -16.09 5.12
C PHE A 276 0.53 -15.35 3.82
N PRO A 277 1.46 -14.75 3.07
CA PRO A 277 1.15 -13.94 1.88
C PRO A 277 0.54 -14.74 0.70
N ILE A 278 0.47 -16.06 0.82
CA ILE A 278 -0.20 -16.94 -0.13
C ILE A 278 -1.73 -16.99 0.05
N VAL A 279 -2.24 -16.57 1.23
CA VAL A 279 -3.67 -16.54 1.51
C VAL A 279 -4.29 -15.31 0.86
N PRO A 280 -5.31 -15.46 -0.01
CA PRO A 280 -6.01 -14.33 -0.61
C PRO A 280 -6.61 -13.40 0.45
N SER A 281 -6.57 -12.09 0.19
CA SER A 281 -7.04 -11.06 1.12
C SER A 281 -8.48 -11.29 1.61
N TYR A 282 -9.38 -11.72 0.74
CA TYR A 282 -10.77 -12.04 1.11
C TYR A 282 -10.92 -13.24 2.08
N ASN A 283 -9.84 -13.97 2.36
CA ASN A 283 -9.78 -15.02 3.37
C ASN A 283 -8.98 -14.61 4.62
N LEU A 284 -8.32 -13.44 4.65
CA LEU A 284 -7.55 -12.98 5.81
C LEU A 284 -8.42 -12.85 7.08
N PRO A 285 -9.67 -12.36 7.04
CA PRO A 285 -10.53 -12.33 8.23
C PRO A 285 -10.75 -13.73 8.84
N LYS A 286 -10.88 -14.76 7.99
CA LYS A 286 -11.03 -16.14 8.45
C LYS A 286 -9.71 -16.70 8.99
N LEU A 287 -8.59 -16.32 8.38
CA LEU A 287 -7.27 -16.67 8.88
C LEU A 287 -7.04 -16.06 10.27
N HIS A 288 -7.39 -14.78 10.46
CA HIS A 288 -7.34 -14.12 11.75
C HIS A 288 -8.06 -14.92 12.84
N GLU A 289 -9.31 -15.33 12.60
CA GLU A 289 -10.08 -16.11 13.57
C GLU A 289 -9.41 -17.43 13.97
N LEU A 290 -8.60 -18.03 13.09
CA LEU A 290 -7.91 -19.29 13.39
C LEU A 290 -6.61 -19.10 14.20
N ILE A 291 -6.01 -17.92 14.17
CA ILE A 291 -4.69 -17.69 14.78
C ILE A 291 -4.66 -16.51 15.77
N LYS A 292 -5.78 -15.80 15.98
CA LYS A 292 -5.85 -14.57 16.79
C LYS A 292 -5.30 -14.71 18.21
N ASP A 293 -5.46 -15.90 18.83
CA ASP A 293 -4.96 -16.18 20.19
C ASP A 293 -3.42 -16.27 20.25
N GLN A 294 -2.75 -16.23 19.10
CA GLN A 294 -1.29 -16.24 18.97
C GLN A 294 -0.73 -14.91 18.48
N LEU A 295 -1.60 -13.91 18.26
CA LEU A 295 -1.27 -12.58 17.74
C LEU A 295 -1.53 -11.50 18.79
N PRO A 296 -0.92 -10.32 18.67
CA PRO A 296 -1.34 -9.15 19.43
C PRO A 296 -2.81 -8.83 19.18
N PRO A 297 -3.55 -8.32 20.19
CA PRO A 297 -4.94 -7.95 19.98
C PRO A 297 -5.06 -6.82 18.94
N PRO A 298 -5.99 -6.94 17.97
CA PRO A 298 -6.15 -5.94 16.93
C PRO A 298 -6.71 -4.63 17.50
N LYS A 299 -6.32 -3.50 16.92
CA LYS A 299 -6.93 -2.19 17.21
C LYS A 299 -8.29 -2.07 16.52
N LYS A 300 -9.18 -1.22 17.09
CA LYS A 300 -10.55 -1.02 16.58
C LYS A 300 -10.65 0.31 15.83
N GLY A 301 -10.42 0.26 14.52
CA GLY A 301 -10.51 1.40 13.64
C GLY A 301 -9.36 2.41 13.73
N PHE A 302 -9.38 3.38 12.82
CA PHE A 302 -8.32 4.37 12.71
C PHE A 302 -8.12 5.22 13.97
N VAL A 303 -9.21 5.60 14.64
CA VAL A 303 -9.12 6.47 15.83
C VAL A 303 -8.33 5.81 16.94
N ASP A 304 -8.58 4.53 17.18
CA ASP A 304 -7.89 3.78 18.23
C ASP A 304 -6.41 3.56 17.88
N GLU A 305 -6.14 3.27 16.61
CA GLU A 305 -4.79 3.08 16.10
C GLU A 305 -3.97 4.39 16.13
N TYR A 306 -4.54 5.49 15.63
CA TYR A 306 -3.81 6.77 15.59
C TYR A 306 -3.58 7.42 16.95
N LYS A 307 -4.33 7.05 17.99
CA LYS A 307 -3.99 7.41 19.37
C LYS A 307 -2.65 6.81 19.84
N GLU A 308 -2.19 5.74 19.22
CA GLU A 308 -0.89 5.13 19.48
C GLU A 308 0.19 5.62 18.50
N ILE A 309 -0.13 5.69 17.19
CA ILE A 309 0.80 6.10 16.14
C ILE A 309 1.28 7.54 16.32
N ILE A 310 0.37 8.51 16.54
CA ILE A 310 0.74 9.93 16.61
C ILE A 310 1.72 10.20 17.78
N PRO A 311 1.46 9.77 19.03
CA PRO A 311 2.42 9.92 20.10
C PRO A 311 3.75 9.22 19.84
N ALA A 312 3.74 8.05 19.19
CA ALA A 312 4.96 7.33 18.84
C ALA A 312 5.83 8.12 17.87
N ILE A 313 5.25 8.71 16.81
CA ILE A 313 5.96 9.54 15.84
C ILE A 313 6.57 10.77 16.51
N LEU A 314 5.83 11.45 17.40
CA LEU A 314 6.32 12.61 18.12
C LEU A 314 7.49 12.24 19.07
N LYS A 315 7.48 11.03 19.64
CA LYS A 315 8.60 10.52 20.42
C LYS A 315 9.78 10.14 19.53
N GLN A 316 9.53 9.48 18.40
CA GLN A 316 10.58 9.10 17.43
C GLN A 316 11.27 10.31 16.81
N ALA A 317 10.58 11.43 16.63
CA ALA A 317 11.19 12.69 16.18
C ALA A 317 12.28 13.19 17.13
N LYS A 318 12.17 12.87 18.44
CA LYS A 318 13.16 13.24 19.48
C LYS A 318 14.14 12.10 19.80
N ASN A 319 13.67 10.86 19.72
CA ASN A 319 14.44 9.65 19.96
C ASN A 319 14.09 8.62 18.86
N PRO A 320 14.87 8.54 17.76
CA PRO A 320 14.63 7.63 16.65
C PRO A 320 14.58 6.15 17.04
N GLU A 321 15.16 5.77 18.18
CA GLU A 321 15.15 4.39 18.69
C GLU A 321 13.88 4.05 19.48
N TYR A 322 12.96 5.00 19.68
CA TYR A 322 11.70 4.71 20.34
C TYR A 322 10.86 3.73 19.53
N LYS A 323 10.28 2.75 20.18
CA LYS A 323 9.37 1.74 19.63
C LYS A 323 8.16 1.58 20.53
N ILE A 324 7.02 1.29 19.92
CA ILE A 324 5.80 0.95 20.64
C ILE A 324 5.97 -0.43 21.29
N ASP A 325 5.64 -0.53 22.56
CA ASP A 325 5.63 -1.80 23.28
C ASP A 325 4.45 -2.66 22.84
N VAL A 326 4.73 -3.78 22.18
CA VAL A 326 3.72 -4.72 21.69
C VAL A 326 3.51 -5.81 22.72
N LYS A 327 2.28 -5.91 23.25
CA LYS A 327 1.90 -6.98 24.17
C LYS A 327 1.29 -8.14 23.40
N LEU A 328 1.89 -9.30 23.53
CA LEU A 328 1.27 -10.57 23.11
C LEU A 328 0.28 -11.00 24.19
N THR A 329 -0.86 -11.53 23.79
CA THR A 329 -1.87 -12.10 24.70
C THR A 329 -1.40 -13.41 25.32
#